data_6b7e9acb6b0336fa08b6cf08e28efc41
#
_entry.id   6b7e9acb6b0336fa08b6cf08e28efc41
#
_cell.length_a   1.000
_cell.length_b   1.000
_cell.length_c   1.000
_cell.angle_alpha   90.00
_cell.angle_beta   90.00
_cell.angle_gamma   90.00
#
_symmetry.space_group_name_H-M   'P 1'
#
loop_
_entity.id
_entity.type
_entity.pdbx_description
1 polymer ?
#
loop_
_entity_poly.entity_id
_entity_poly.type
_entity_poly.pdbx_seq_one_letter_code
_entity_poly.pdbx_strand_id
1 'polypeptide(L)'
;MNSLLYLIIQVISLFQFILIVYIIGTWLVNFNIINSGNRFVFSIMDALYRLCEPSLSFVRRYLPFFGTLDLSPIVVYLGLWFLKSLLVEYWPR
;
A
#
# COMPACT_ATOMS: atom_id res chain seq x y z
N MET A 1 -24.97 5.69 10.93
CA MET A 1 -23.76 6.41 10.45
C MET A 1 -22.49 5.69 10.81
N ASN A 2 -22.45 5.08 11.99
CA ASN A 2 -21.25 4.34 12.41
C ASN A 2 -20.90 3.18 11.49
N SER A 3 -21.91 2.57 10.87
CA SER A 3 -21.64 1.46 9.95
C SER A 3 -20.94 1.91 8.68
N LEU A 4 -21.24 3.11 8.19
CA LEU A 4 -20.54 3.66 7.03
C LEU A 4 -19.09 3.97 7.36
N LEU A 5 -18.85 4.57 8.53
CA LEU A 5 -17.49 4.83 9.00
C LEU A 5 -16.72 3.52 9.13
N TYR A 6 -17.33 2.52 9.71
CA TYR A 6 -16.69 1.22 9.88
C TYR A 6 -16.32 0.59 8.54
N LEU A 7 -17.23 0.70 7.57
CA LEU A 7 -16.97 0.17 6.24
C LEU A 7 -15.77 0.87 5.59
N ILE A 8 -15.71 2.18 5.68
CA ILE A 8 -14.60 2.94 5.10
C ILE A 8 -13.29 2.53 5.74
N ILE A 9 -13.27 2.40 7.06
CA ILE A 9 -12.07 2.01 7.78
C ILE A 9 -11.64 0.59 7.38
N GLN A 10 -12.60 -0.32 7.21
CA GLN A 10 -12.28 -1.67 6.79
C GLN A 10 -11.67 -1.71 5.40
N VAL A 11 -12.20 -0.91 4.47
CA VAL A 11 -11.64 -0.83 3.12
C VAL A 11 -10.21 -0.30 3.16
N ILE A 12 -9.98 0.76 3.93
CA ILE A 12 -8.63 1.32 4.07
C ILE A 12 -7.69 0.29 4.68
N SER A 13 -8.14 -0.43 5.70
CA SER A 13 -7.31 -1.44 6.36
C SER A 13 -6.96 -2.58 5.41
N LEU A 14 -7.91 -2.99 4.58
CA LEU A 14 -7.64 -4.01 3.58
C LEU A 14 -6.57 -3.54 2.60
N PHE A 15 -6.68 -2.31 2.13
CA PHE A 15 -5.68 -1.75 1.22
C PHE A 15 -4.31 -1.68 1.89
N GLN A 16 -4.27 -1.29 3.17
CA GLN A 16 -3.01 -1.26 3.92
C GLN A 16 -2.39 -2.66 4.03
N PHE A 17 -3.22 -3.68 4.23
CA PHE A 17 -2.73 -5.06 4.26
C PHE A 17 -2.09 -5.44 2.94
N ILE A 18 -2.75 -5.08 1.83
CA ILE A 18 -2.22 -5.35 0.50
C ILE A 18 -0.89 -4.62 0.30
N LEU A 19 -0.78 -3.38 0.75
CA LEU A 19 0.47 -2.64 0.67
C LEU A 19 1.60 -3.31 1.44
N ILE A 20 1.30 -3.82 2.64
CA ILE A 20 2.31 -4.52 3.45
C ILE A 20 2.81 -5.75 2.71
N VAL A 21 1.90 -6.54 2.17
CA VAL A 21 2.27 -7.72 1.40
C VAL A 21 3.13 -7.33 0.20
N TYR A 22 2.76 -6.27 -0.48
CA TYR A 22 3.53 -5.78 -1.63
C TYR A 22 4.94 -5.36 -1.22
N ILE A 23 5.07 -4.61 -0.13
CA ILE A 23 6.38 -4.15 0.36
C ILE A 23 7.27 -5.36 0.71
N ILE A 24 6.73 -6.28 1.48
CA ILE A 24 7.47 -7.46 1.91
C ILE A 24 7.87 -8.29 0.69
N GLY A 25 6.94 -8.51 -0.23
CA GLY A 25 7.21 -9.28 -1.43
C GLY A 25 8.30 -8.65 -2.29
N THR A 26 8.27 -7.32 -2.44
CA THR A 26 9.28 -6.61 -3.20
C THR A 26 10.66 -6.78 -2.57
N TRP A 27 10.74 -6.68 -1.25
CA TRP A 27 12.02 -6.86 -0.56
C TRP A 27 12.53 -8.29 -0.70
N LEU A 28 11.65 -9.28 -0.59
CA LEU A 28 12.04 -10.68 -0.73
C LEU A 28 12.59 -10.97 -2.12
N VAL A 29 11.98 -10.39 -3.15
CA VAL A 29 12.47 -10.57 -4.52
C VAL A 29 13.81 -9.86 -4.68
N ASN A 30 13.95 -8.63 -4.15
CA ASN A 30 15.19 -7.88 -4.27
C ASN A 30 16.35 -8.54 -3.57
N PHE A 31 16.10 -9.24 -2.47
CA PHE A 31 17.15 -9.94 -1.73
C PHE A 31 17.35 -11.37 -2.21
N ASN A 32 16.69 -11.76 -3.31
CA ASN A 32 16.79 -13.10 -3.88
C ASN A 32 16.33 -14.21 -2.94
N ILE A 33 15.50 -13.87 -1.96
CA ILE A 33 14.90 -14.88 -1.08
C ILE A 33 13.83 -15.64 -1.84
N ILE A 34 13.06 -14.92 -2.67
CA ILE A 34 12.05 -15.52 -3.53
C ILE A 34 12.54 -15.40 -4.98
N ASN A 35 12.44 -16.51 -5.72
CA ASN A 35 12.85 -16.52 -7.11
C ASN A 35 11.80 -15.83 -7.98
N SER A 36 12.13 -14.66 -8.52
CA SER A 36 11.24 -13.92 -9.40
C SER A 36 10.98 -14.61 -10.73
N GLY A 37 11.80 -15.59 -11.07
CA GLY A 37 11.58 -16.40 -12.26
C GLY A 37 10.43 -17.39 -12.12
N ASN A 38 9.95 -17.62 -10.93
CA ASN A 38 8.80 -18.49 -10.70
C ASN A 38 7.54 -17.77 -11.21
N ARG A 39 6.82 -18.44 -12.12
CA ARG A 39 5.64 -17.85 -12.74
C ARG A 39 4.59 -17.48 -11.70
N PHE A 40 4.39 -18.31 -10.68
CA PHE A 40 3.40 -18.06 -9.63
C PHE A 40 3.75 -16.80 -8.85
N VAL A 41 5.02 -16.68 -8.45
CA VAL A 41 5.47 -15.49 -7.71
C VAL A 41 5.33 -14.24 -8.58
N PHE A 42 5.72 -14.33 -9.85
CA PHE A 42 5.60 -13.20 -10.76
C PHE A 42 4.15 -12.77 -10.91
N SER A 43 3.23 -13.72 -11.04
CA SER A 43 1.82 -13.39 -11.20
C SER A 43 1.25 -12.67 -9.99
N ILE A 44 1.62 -13.13 -8.79
CA ILE A 44 1.16 -12.49 -7.55
C ILE A 44 1.72 -11.08 -7.43
N MET A 45 3.01 -10.92 -7.69
CA MET A 45 3.65 -9.61 -7.59
C MET A 45 3.09 -8.63 -8.62
N ASP A 46 2.82 -9.13 -9.83
CA ASP A 46 2.23 -8.29 -10.88
C ASP A 46 0.83 -7.82 -10.48
N ALA A 47 0.03 -8.71 -9.91
CA ALA A 47 -1.31 -8.35 -9.46
C ALA A 47 -1.25 -7.31 -8.34
N LEU A 48 -0.36 -7.51 -7.37
CA LEU A 48 -0.17 -6.55 -6.28
C LEU A 48 0.29 -5.20 -6.81
N TYR A 49 1.21 -5.20 -7.76
CA TYR A 49 1.70 -3.97 -8.37
C TYR A 49 0.56 -3.21 -9.03
N ARG A 50 -0.28 -3.90 -9.79
CA ARG A 50 -1.39 -3.24 -10.46
C ARG A 50 -2.41 -2.66 -9.51
N LEU A 51 -2.63 -3.32 -8.38
CA LEU A 51 -3.54 -2.81 -7.36
C LEU A 51 -2.99 -1.58 -6.66
N CYS A 52 -1.68 -1.57 -6.43
CA CYS A 52 -1.04 -0.48 -5.68
C CYS A 52 -0.60 0.68 -6.57
N GLU A 53 -0.43 0.45 -7.87
CA GLU A 53 0.16 1.43 -8.78
C GLU A 53 -0.57 2.78 -8.77
N PRO A 54 -1.91 2.85 -8.84
CA PRO A 54 -2.56 4.16 -8.84
C PRO A 54 -2.19 5.02 -7.64
N SER A 55 -2.17 4.42 -6.45
CA SER A 55 -1.79 5.15 -5.24
C SER A 55 -0.32 5.51 -5.24
N LEU A 56 0.53 4.59 -5.66
CA LEU A 56 1.97 4.83 -5.70
C LEU A 56 2.31 5.91 -6.71
N SER A 57 1.68 5.88 -7.87
CA SER A 57 1.91 6.90 -8.90
C SER A 57 1.51 8.28 -8.40
N PHE A 58 0.37 8.37 -7.71
CA PHE A 58 -0.11 9.63 -7.15
C PHE A 58 0.91 10.20 -6.16
N VAL A 59 1.42 9.35 -5.27
CA VAL A 59 2.39 9.78 -4.27
C VAL A 59 3.70 10.21 -4.92
N ARG A 60 4.15 9.47 -5.93
CA ARG A 60 5.42 9.76 -6.58
C ARG A 60 5.43 11.11 -7.26
N ARG A 61 4.27 11.62 -7.66
CA ARG A 61 4.19 12.97 -8.26
C ARG A 61 4.61 14.05 -7.29
N TYR A 62 4.36 13.86 -6.01
CA TYR A 62 4.58 14.88 -5.00
C TYR A 62 5.84 14.67 -4.19
N LEU A 63 6.44 13.48 -4.29
CA LEU A 63 7.64 13.17 -3.52
C LEU A 63 8.89 13.40 -4.37
N PRO A 64 9.95 13.95 -3.76
CA PRO A 64 11.25 14.00 -4.44
C PRO A 64 11.79 12.59 -4.64
N PHE A 65 12.74 12.50 -5.55
CA PHE A 65 13.40 11.24 -5.84
C PHE A 65 14.31 10.84 -4.68
N PHE A 66 14.15 9.63 -4.18
CA PHE A 66 14.91 9.12 -3.05
C PHE A 66 15.98 8.11 -3.44
N GLY A 67 16.48 8.18 -4.67
CA GLY A 67 17.53 7.27 -5.10
C GLY A 67 17.00 5.90 -5.44
N THR A 68 17.71 4.86 -5.00
CA THR A 68 17.35 3.48 -5.34
C THR A 68 16.26 2.90 -4.45
N LEU A 69 15.98 3.55 -3.33
CA LEU A 69 14.94 3.07 -2.41
C LEU A 69 13.59 3.66 -2.80
N ASP A 70 12.63 2.77 -2.96
CA ASP A 70 11.25 3.18 -3.23
C ASP A 70 10.49 3.23 -1.92
N LEU A 71 10.30 4.44 -1.39
CA LEU A 71 9.59 4.66 -0.15
C LEU A 71 8.12 4.97 -0.35
N SER A 72 7.67 5.00 -1.61
CA SER A 72 6.28 5.34 -1.92
C SER A 72 5.26 4.46 -1.20
N PRO A 73 5.42 3.12 -1.16
CA PRO A 73 4.45 2.30 -0.44
C PRO A 73 4.35 2.64 1.04
N ILE A 74 5.49 2.95 1.67
CA ILE A 74 5.51 3.31 3.08
C ILE A 74 4.77 4.63 3.29
N VAL A 75 5.00 5.61 2.42
CA VAL A 75 4.33 6.90 2.52
C VAL A 75 2.82 6.73 2.34
N VAL A 76 2.40 5.91 1.38
CA VAL A 76 0.97 5.65 1.17
C VAL A 76 0.37 5.00 2.42
N TYR A 77 1.07 4.03 3.01
CA TYR A 77 0.59 3.36 4.20
C TYR A 77 0.38 4.35 5.35
N LEU A 78 1.38 5.19 5.58
CA LEU A 78 1.30 6.19 6.66
C LEU A 78 0.20 7.21 6.37
N GLY A 79 0.04 7.61 5.11
CA GLY A 79 -1.02 8.51 4.73
C GLY A 79 -2.40 7.93 4.99
N LEU A 80 -2.57 6.65 4.69
CA LEU A 80 -3.83 5.97 4.96
C LEU A 80 -4.09 5.85 6.45
N TRP A 81 -3.05 5.58 7.23
CA TRP A 81 -3.18 5.55 8.67
C TRP A 81 -3.64 6.90 9.22
N PHE A 82 -3.04 7.97 8.73
CA PHE A 82 -3.42 9.31 9.12
C PHE A 82 -4.88 9.60 8.72
N LEU A 83 -5.26 9.18 7.52
CA LEU A 83 -6.64 9.37 7.06
C LEU A 83 -7.63 8.64 7.95
N LYS A 84 -7.31 7.42 8.37
CA LYS A 84 -8.17 6.70 9.29
C LYS A 84 -8.31 7.45 10.61
N SER A 85 -7.22 7.99 11.11
CA SER A 85 -7.24 8.76 12.35
C SER A 85 -8.13 10.00 12.23
N LEU A 86 -8.03 10.70 11.10
CA LEU A 86 -8.87 11.85 10.85
C LEU A 86 -10.34 11.47 10.77
N LEU A 87 -10.64 10.37 10.09
CA LEU A 87 -12.02 9.93 9.97
C LEU A 87 -12.65 9.63 11.33
N VAL A 88 -11.89 8.97 12.19
CA VAL A 88 -12.41 8.66 13.54
C VAL A 88 -12.58 9.92 14.35
N GLU A 89 -11.63 10.83 14.27
CA GLU A 89 -11.62 12.04 15.09
C GLU A 89 -12.70 13.03 14.67
N TYR A 90 -12.85 13.22 13.36
CA TYR A 90 -13.75 14.27 12.83
C TYR A 90 -15.06 13.72 12.29
N TRP A 91 -15.33 12.45 12.48
CA TRP A 91 -16.58 11.88 11.98
C TRP A 91 -17.76 12.46 12.75
N PRO A 92 -18.80 12.94 12.05
CA PRO A 92 -19.98 13.47 12.75
C PRO A 92 -20.69 12.36 13.50
N ARG A 93 -21.10 12.66 14.73
CA ARG A 93 -21.78 11.72 15.61
C ARG A 93 -23.20 12.13 15.86
#